data_98aab9d7a699b49fca7ae1821b34355b
#
_entry.id   98aab9d7a699b49fca7ae1821b34355b
#
_cell.length_a   1.000
_cell.length_b   1.000
_cell.length_c   1.000
_cell.angle_alpha   90.00
_cell.angle_beta   90.00
_cell.angle_gamma   90.00
#
_symmetry.space_group_name_H-M   'P 1'
#
loop_
_entity.id
_entity.type
_entity.pdbx_description
1 polymer ?
#
loop_
_entity_poly.entity_id
_entity_poly.type
_entity_poly.pdbx_seq_one_letter_code
_entity_poly.pdbx_strand_id
1 'polypeptide(L)'
;PIPLAGLPYHAVDGYLKKMLQAGYKVAICEQVEDPKQAKGVVRRDVVRVVTPGTLTDDILLAAREDNFLAAVSLGRKNAALAWVDISTGHFFVQELPESEIVDELLRLSPREVLLAECRGELFEAEQKKLAASIRQLTGAAITERPGWYFDLFTAREKLLKHFGTQTLEGFGIGREFEGIRAAGAILEYLDETQKTALNHI
;
A
#
# COMPACT_ATOMS: atom_id res chain seq x y z
N PRO A 1 30.59 -2.95 18.68
CA PRO A 1 30.39 -3.76 17.45
C PRO A 1 28.98 -3.51 16.92
N ILE A 2 28.86 -3.19 15.66
CA ILE A 2 27.57 -3.06 14.99
C ILE A 2 27.24 -4.44 14.43
N PRO A 3 26.03 -4.99 14.71
CA PRO A 3 25.62 -6.25 14.10
C PRO A 3 25.62 -6.12 12.57
N LEU A 4 26.28 -7.05 11.89
CA LEU A 4 26.32 -7.11 10.44
C LEU A 4 25.85 -8.50 10.02
N ALA A 5 24.84 -8.56 9.15
CA ALA A 5 24.41 -9.78 8.49
C ALA A 5 24.64 -9.64 6.99
N GLY A 6 25.19 -10.66 6.38
CA GLY A 6 25.41 -10.75 4.93
C GLY A 6 24.79 -12.02 4.39
N LEU A 7 24.27 -11.95 3.16
CA LEU A 7 23.74 -13.10 2.44
C LEU A 7 24.16 -13.05 0.97
N PRO A 8 24.27 -14.20 0.29
CA PRO A 8 24.56 -14.23 -1.13
C PRO A 8 23.44 -13.55 -1.94
N TYR A 9 23.81 -12.80 -2.99
CA TYR A 9 22.86 -12.07 -3.82
C TYR A 9 21.72 -12.96 -4.33
N HIS A 10 22.00 -14.16 -4.79
CA HIS A 10 21.01 -15.10 -5.30
C HIS A 10 20.03 -15.63 -4.22
N ALA A 11 20.31 -15.42 -2.94
CA ALA A 11 19.43 -15.82 -1.85
C ALA A 11 18.49 -14.70 -1.38
N VAL A 12 18.64 -13.47 -1.92
CA VAL A 12 17.88 -12.28 -1.50
C VAL A 12 16.39 -12.53 -1.56
N ASP A 13 15.90 -13.07 -2.68
CA ASP A 13 14.45 -13.26 -2.92
C ASP A 13 13.82 -14.19 -1.87
N GLY A 14 14.50 -15.29 -1.53
CA GLY A 14 14.01 -16.22 -0.51
C GLY A 14 13.93 -15.61 0.88
N TYR A 15 14.86 -14.72 1.24
CA TYR A 15 14.83 -13.98 2.51
C TYR A 15 13.79 -12.86 2.48
N LEU A 16 13.70 -12.14 1.36
CA LEU A 16 12.69 -11.09 1.16
C LEU A 16 11.28 -11.65 1.37
N LYS A 17 10.96 -12.79 0.72
CA LYS A 17 9.68 -13.48 0.92
C LYS A 17 9.39 -13.77 2.39
N LYS A 18 10.35 -14.34 3.13
CA LYS A 18 10.19 -14.63 4.56
C LYS A 18 9.94 -13.38 5.41
N MET A 19 10.65 -12.29 5.12
CA MET A 19 10.48 -11.03 5.84
C MET A 19 9.11 -10.42 5.58
N LEU A 20 8.65 -10.42 4.33
CA LEU A 20 7.32 -9.91 3.95
C LEU A 20 6.19 -10.78 4.54
N GLN A 21 6.35 -12.10 4.56
CA GLN A 21 5.40 -13.00 5.23
C GLN A 21 5.32 -12.77 6.75
N ALA A 22 6.42 -12.32 7.34
CA ALA A 22 6.45 -11.93 8.75
C ALA A 22 5.94 -10.47 8.98
N GLY A 23 5.44 -9.80 7.94
CA GLY A 23 4.87 -8.45 8.02
C GLY A 23 5.90 -7.31 8.00
N TYR A 24 7.19 -7.60 7.74
CA TYR A 24 8.22 -6.56 7.64
C TYR A 24 8.16 -5.85 6.30
N LYS A 25 8.59 -4.57 6.31
CA LYS A 25 8.87 -3.77 5.12
C LYS A 25 10.38 -3.77 4.89
N VAL A 26 10.80 -3.90 3.63
CA VAL A 26 12.21 -4.02 3.27
C VAL A 26 12.59 -2.93 2.28
N ALA A 27 13.53 -2.06 2.66
CA ALA A 27 14.12 -1.09 1.76
C ALA A 27 15.28 -1.72 0.98
N ILE A 28 15.17 -1.70 -0.35
CA ILE A 28 16.24 -2.11 -1.25
C ILE A 28 17.07 -0.89 -1.58
N CYS A 29 18.36 -0.95 -1.25
CA CYS A 29 19.31 0.13 -1.44
C CYS A 29 20.38 -0.32 -2.41
N GLU A 30 20.55 0.42 -3.51
CA GLU A 30 21.53 0.11 -4.56
C GLU A 30 22.57 1.21 -4.71
N GLN A 31 23.68 0.89 -5.39
CA GLN A 31 24.69 1.86 -5.77
C GLN A 31 24.16 2.66 -6.96
N VAL A 32 24.09 4.00 -6.81
CA VAL A 32 23.54 4.91 -7.83
C VAL A 32 24.60 5.68 -8.60
N GLU A 33 25.88 5.36 -8.40
CA GLU A 33 27.00 5.91 -9.15
C GLU A 33 28.03 4.82 -9.52
N ASP A 34 28.80 5.10 -10.57
CA ASP A 34 29.87 4.20 -11.02
C ASP A 34 31.00 4.15 -9.95
N PRO A 35 31.32 2.95 -9.38
CA PRO A 35 32.37 2.80 -8.40
C PRO A 35 33.74 3.30 -8.88
N LYS A 36 34.00 3.30 -10.20
CA LYS A 36 35.27 3.78 -10.79
C LYS A 36 35.39 5.29 -10.79
N GLN A 37 34.27 6.01 -10.66
CA GLN A 37 34.23 7.48 -10.66
C GLN A 37 34.05 8.06 -9.25
N ALA A 38 33.71 7.21 -8.27
CA ALA A 38 33.46 7.62 -6.90
C ALA A 38 34.77 8.11 -6.22
N LYS A 39 34.72 9.31 -5.67
CA LYS A 39 35.79 9.86 -4.84
C LYS A 39 35.56 9.49 -3.37
N GLY A 40 35.69 8.20 -3.02
CA GLY A 40 35.47 7.70 -1.66
C GLY A 40 34.44 6.60 -1.60
N VAL A 41 33.49 6.67 -0.64
CA VAL A 41 32.41 5.68 -0.52
C VAL A 41 31.38 5.89 -1.62
N VAL A 42 31.09 4.84 -2.41
CA VAL A 42 30.08 4.87 -3.49
C VAL A 42 28.72 5.25 -2.92
N ARG A 43 28.09 6.22 -3.55
CA ARG A 43 26.75 6.68 -3.17
C ARG A 43 25.71 5.57 -3.35
N ARG A 44 24.89 5.39 -2.34
CA ARG A 44 23.76 4.46 -2.35
C ARG A 44 22.47 5.21 -2.11
N ASP A 45 21.40 4.73 -2.71
CA ASP A 45 20.05 5.26 -2.48
C ASP A 45 19.03 4.13 -2.39
N VAL A 46 17.92 4.41 -1.72
CA VAL A 46 16.79 3.48 -1.66
C VAL A 46 16.06 3.56 -3.01
N VAL A 47 16.12 2.49 -3.77
CA VAL A 47 15.50 2.40 -5.11
C VAL A 47 14.08 1.87 -5.03
N ARG A 48 13.77 1.06 -4.02
CA ARG A 48 12.44 0.49 -3.82
C ARG A 48 12.22 0.14 -2.34
N VAL A 49 10.98 0.28 -1.87
CA VAL A 49 10.53 -0.27 -0.58
C VAL A 49 9.51 -1.36 -0.88
N VAL A 50 9.84 -2.58 -0.53
CA VAL A 50 8.95 -3.74 -0.71
C VAL A 50 8.16 -3.98 0.57
N THR A 51 6.85 -4.10 0.43
CA THR A 51 5.92 -4.34 1.54
C THR A 51 5.05 -5.56 1.23
N PRO A 52 4.32 -6.13 2.19
CA PRO A 52 3.47 -7.30 1.94
C PRO A 52 2.48 -7.10 0.80
N GLY A 53 1.88 -5.91 0.65
CA GLY A 53 0.90 -5.58 -0.37
C GLY A 53 1.49 -5.03 -1.68
N THR A 54 2.79 -4.71 -1.73
CA THR A 54 3.43 -4.13 -2.92
C THR A 54 4.40 -5.08 -3.63
N LEU A 55 4.28 -6.37 -3.37
CA LEU A 55 5.09 -7.40 -4.01
C LEU A 55 4.61 -7.66 -5.44
N THR A 56 5.51 -7.49 -6.42
CA THR A 56 5.20 -7.63 -7.86
C THR A 56 5.99 -8.73 -8.56
N ASP A 57 6.99 -9.32 -7.88
CA ASP A 57 7.86 -10.29 -8.51
C ASP A 57 7.20 -11.67 -8.61
N ASP A 58 7.00 -12.18 -9.82
CA ASP A 58 6.42 -13.49 -10.09
C ASP A 58 7.12 -14.66 -9.36
N ILE A 59 8.41 -14.49 -9.07
CA ILE A 59 9.23 -15.48 -8.33
C ILE A 59 8.83 -15.53 -6.85
N LEU A 60 8.30 -14.42 -6.32
CA LEU A 60 7.99 -14.26 -4.90
C LEU A 60 6.51 -14.50 -4.61
N LEU A 61 5.64 -14.25 -5.59
CA LEU A 61 4.22 -14.60 -5.52
C LEU A 61 4.04 -16.11 -5.68
N ALA A 62 3.22 -16.73 -4.84
CA ALA A 62 2.77 -18.08 -5.11
C ALA A 62 1.90 -18.05 -6.36
N ALA A 63 2.16 -18.98 -7.29
CA ALA A 63 1.43 -19.03 -8.55
C ALA A 63 -0.10 -19.06 -8.29
N ARG A 64 -0.83 -18.04 -8.81
CA ARG A 64 -2.29 -17.86 -8.73
C ARG A 64 -2.84 -17.32 -7.37
N GLU A 65 -2.03 -16.70 -6.53
CA GLU A 65 -2.55 -15.97 -5.37
C GLU A 65 -2.59 -14.47 -5.70
N ASP A 66 -3.76 -13.85 -5.50
CA ASP A 66 -3.89 -12.39 -5.55
C ASP A 66 -3.06 -11.76 -4.44
N ASN A 67 -2.41 -10.63 -4.74
CA ASN A 67 -1.61 -9.87 -3.77
C ASN A 67 -2.19 -8.48 -3.56
N PHE A 68 -3.35 -8.42 -2.90
CA PHE A 68 -4.04 -7.16 -2.72
C PHE A 68 -3.38 -6.26 -1.66
N LEU A 69 -3.11 -5.01 -2.08
CA LEU A 69 -2.97 -3.86 -1.21
C LEU A 69 -4.34 -3.21 -1.08
N ALA A 70 -4.84 -3.02 0.12
CA ALA A 70 -6.12 -2.38 0.37
C ALA A 70 -5.95 -1.08 1.17
N ALA A 71 -6.92 -0.17 1.09
CA ALA A 71 -7.03 1.01 1.94
C ALA A 71 -8.48 1.18 2.40
N VAL A 72 -8.66 1.56 3.67
CA VAL A 72 -9.97 1.85 4.26
C VAL A 72 -10.04 3.33 4.61
N SER A 73 -11.12 3.97 4.16
CA SER A 73 -11.49 5.32 4.58
C SER A 73 -12.80 5.28 5.35
N LEU A 74 -12.82 5.86 6.53
CA LEU A 74 -14.01 5.97 7.38
C LEU A 74 -14.61 7.37 7.20
N GLY A 75 -15.72 7.44 6.49
CA GLY A 75 -16.48 8.67 6.30
C GLY A 75 -17.55 8.88 7.38
N ARG A 76 -18.28 9.99 7.29
CA ARG A 76 -19.34 10.30 8.27
C ARG A 76 -20.60 9.44 8.13
N LYS A 77 -20.88 8.94 6.95
CA LYS A 77 -22.10 8.17 6.63
C LYS A 77 -21.78 6.74 6.23
N ASN A 78 -20.81 6.60 5.35
CA ASN A 78 -20.35 5.32 4.82
C ASN A 78 -18.85 5.21 5.01
N ALA A 79 -18.36 4.00 5.03
CA ALA A 79 -16.95 3.72 4.85
C ALA A 79 -16.69 3.38 3.38
N ALA A 80 -15.42 3.37 3.00
CA ALA A 80 -15.01 2.94 1.68
C ALA A 80 -13.78 2.04 1.76
N LEU A 81 -13.73 1.10 0.84
CA LEU A 81 -12.62 0.20 0.62
C LEU A 81 -12.13 0.38 -0.80
N ALA A 82 -10.84 0.60 -0.97
CA ALA A 82 -10.14 0.49 -2.24
C ALA A 82 -9.12 -0.63 -2.17
N TRP A 83 -8.89 -1.34 -3.27
CA TRP A 83 -7.83 -2.35 -3.34
C TRP A 83 -7.25 -2.47 -4.73
N VAL A 84 -6.00 -2.85 -4.79
CA VAL A 84 -5.24 -3.02 -6.03
C VAL A 84 -4.42 -4.29 -5.97
N ASP A 85 -4.35 -4.99 -7.09
CA ASP A 85 -3.30 -5.96 -7.37
C ASP A 85 -2.32 -5.33 -8.36
N ILE A 86 -1.12 -5.04 -7.87
CA ILE A 86 -0.10 -4.34 -8.66
C ILE A 86 0.41 -5.24 -9.80
N SER A 87 0.37 -6.56 -9.65
CA SER A 87 0.85 -7.49 -10.67
C SER A 87 -0.05 -7.54 -11.90
N THR A 88 -1.36 -7.34 -11.70
CA THR A 88 -2.37 -7.39 -12.77
C THR A 88 -2.86 -6.01 -13.20
N GLY A 89 -2.61 -4.98 -12.40
CA GLY A 89 -3.13 -3.63 -12.61
C GLY A 89 -4.62 -3.47 -12.28
N HIS A 90 -5.25 -4.47 -11.68
CA HIS A 90 -6.66 -4.37 -11.29
C HIS A 90 -6.83 -3.47 -10.06
N PHE A 91 -7.56 -2.36 -10.23
CA PHE A 91 -7.83 -1.39 -9.19
C PHE A 91 -9.33 -1.20 -9.00
N PHE A 92 -9.81 -1.43 -7.79
CA PHE A 92 -11.23 -1.40 -7.44
C PHE A 92 -11.49 -0.46 -6.28
N VAL A 93 -12.73 0.03 -6.21
CA VAL A 93 -13.21 0.87 -5.11
C VAL A 93 -14.69 0.63 -4.86
N GLN A 94 -15.07 0.60 -3.58
CA GLN A 94 -16.45 0.36 -3.14
C GLN A 94 -16.76 1.19 -1.90
N GLU A 95 -17.98 1.75 -1.85
CA GLU A 95 -18.58 2.26 -0.60
C GLU A 95 -19.46 1.20 0.03
N LEU A 96 -19.40 1.09 1.35
CA LEU A 96 -20.18 0.13 2.11
C LEU A 96 -20.37 0.64 3.55
N PRO A 97 -21.36 0.11 4.29
CA PRO A 97 -21.48 0.38 5.72
C PRO A 97 -20.20 0.01 6.48
N GLU A 98 -19.84 0.81 7.46
CA GLU A 98 -18.64 0.53 8.28
C GLU A 98 -18.65 -0.87 8.91
N SER A 99 -19.84 -1.35 9.30
CA SER A 99 -20.04 -2.69 9.85
C SER A 99 -19.65 -3.84 8.92
N GLU A 100 -19.61 -3.60 7.60
CA GLU A 100 -19.31 -4.60 6.58
C GLU A 100 -17.85 -4.61 6.15
N ILE A 101 -17.04 -3.62 6.58
CA ILE A 101 -15.63 -3.47 6.18
C ILE A 101 -14.82 -4.73 6.50
N VAL A 102 -14.99 -5.29 7.69
CA VAL A 102 -14.21 -6.45 8.13
C VAL A 102 -14.57 -7.69 7.34
N ASP A 103 -15.85 -7.90 7.06
CA ASP A 103 -16.34 -9.03 6.27
C ASP A 103 -15.84 -8.96 4.83
N GLU A 104 -15.85 -7.76 4.24
CA GLU A 104 -15.33 -7.56 2.89
C GLU A 104 -13.81 -7.75 2.83
N LEU A 105 -13.06 -7.26 3.82
CA LEU A 105 -11.63 -7.53 3.94
C LEU A 105 -11.31 -9.02 4.14
N LEU A 106 -12.16 -9.76 4.88
CA LEU A 106 -12.04 -11.22 4.99
C LEU A 106 -12.20 -11.90 3.63
N ARG A 107 -13.19 -11.46 2.85
CA ARG A 107 -13.46 -12.00 1.50
C ARG A 107 -12.28 -11.73 0.54
N LEU A 108 -11.72 -10.53 0.59
CA LEU A 108 -10.61 -10.09 -0.26
C LEU A 108 -9.27 -10.69 0.18
N SER A 109 -9.11 -10.97 1.47
CA SER A 109 -7.86 -11.48 2.07
C SER A 109 -6.61 -10.67 1.67
N PRO A 110 -6.60 -9.34 1.84
CA PRO A 110 -5.48 -8.51 1.41
C PRO A 110 -4.22 -8.85 2.22
N ARG A 111 -3.06 -8.65 1.63
CA ARG A 111 -1.77 -8.82 2.32
C ARG A 111 -1.41 -7.61 3.18
N GLU A 112 -1.89 -6.43 2.80
CA GLU A 112 -1.64 -5.18 3.51
C GLU A 112 -2.86 -4.28 3.45
N VAL A 113 -3.18 -3.59 4.56
CA VAL A 113 -4.28 -2.62 4.65
C VAL A 113 -3.74 -1.29 5.16
N LEU A 114 -3.98 -0.24 4.38
CA LEU A 114 -3.69 1.14 4.75
C LEU A 114 -4.83 1.73 5.58
N LEU A 115 -4.50 2.36 6.69
CA LEU A 115 -5.43 3.12 7.53
C LEU A 115 -4.86 4.54 7.75
N ALA A 116 -5.75 5.53 7.89
CA ALA A 116 -5.33 6.86 8.28
C ALA A 116 -4.85 6.86 9.74
N GLU A 117 -3.78 7.59 10.07
CA GLU A 117 -3.44 7.89 11.45
C GLU A 117 -4.56 8.70 12.10
N CYS A 118 -5.10 8.24 13.21
CA CYS A 118 -6.06 9.02 14.00
C CYS A 118 -5.36 9.88 15.02
N ARG A 119 -5.80 11.13 15.10
CA ARG A 119 -5.40 12.05 16.14
C ARG A 119 -6.61 12.36 17.02
N GLY A 120 -6.56 11.98 18.29
CA GLY A 120 -7.61 12.20 19.29
C GLY A 120 -8.04 10.90 19.97
N GLU A 121 -8.10 10.91 21.30
CA GLU A 121 -8.24 9.71 22.15
C GLU A 121 -9.45 8.83 21.80
N LEU A 122 -10.58 9.42 21.44
CA LEU A 122 -11.81 8.68 21.16
C LEU A 122 -11.72 7.93 19.82
N PHE A 123 -11.25 8.61 18.75
CA PHE A 123 -11.09 8.03 17.42
C PHE A 123 -9.94 7.00 17.39
N GLU A 124 -8.89 7.22 18.17
CA GLU A 124 -7.80 6.25 18.30
C GLU A 124 -8.27 4.90 18.85
N ALA A 125 -9.18 4.91 19.83
CA ALA A 125 -9.68 3.67 20.41
C ALA A 125 -10.51 2.83 19.42
N GLU A 126 -11.36 3.48 18.63
CA GLU A 126 -12.18 2.81 17.60
C GLU A 126 -11.29 2.28 16.45
N GLN A 127 -10.36 3.10 15.98
CA GLN A 127 -9.44 2.68 14.93
C GLN A 127 -8.51 1.55 15.38
N LYS A 128 -8.00 1.60 16.60
CA LYS A 128 -7.20 0.49 17.17
C LYS A 128 -7.99 -0.81 17.24
N LYS A 129 -9.28 -0.74 17.58
CA LYS A 129 -10.17 -1.92 17.54
C LYS A 129 -10.34 -2.45 16.13
N LEU A 130 -10.62 -1.56 15.16
CA LEU A 130 -10.75 -1.94 13.75
C LEU A 130 -9.45 -2.56 13.24
N ALA A 131 -8.30 -1.93 13.45
CA ALA A 131 -6.99 -2.44 13.06
C ALA A 131 -6.68 -3.80 13.70
N ALA A 132 -7.01 -3.98 14.99
CA ALA A 132 -6.84 -5.25 15.68
C ALA A 132 -7.74 -6.35 15.09
N SER A 133 -9.02 -6.02 14.82
CA SER A 133 -9.96 -6.94 14.19
C SER A 133 -9.51 -7.36 12.80
N ILE A 134 -9.10 -6.41 11.96
CA ILE A 134 -8.57 -6.70 10.62
C ILE A 134 -7.36 -7.63 10.72
N ARG A 135 -6.36 -7.28 11.54
CA ARG A 135 -5.15 -8.10 11.71
C ARG A 135 -5.46 -9.50 12.21
N GLN A 136 -6.35 -9.63 13.20
CA GLN A 136 -6.71 -10.92 13.79
C GLN A 136 -7.45 -11.82 12.80
N LEU A 137 -8.37 -11.24 12.02
CA LEU A 137 -9.26 -12.01 11.17
C LEU A 137 -8.67 -12.28 9.79
N THR A 138 -7.97 -11.33 9.19
CA THR A 138 -7.42 -11.48 7.84
C THR A 138 -5.94 -11.88 7.81
N GLY A 139 -5.21 -11.64 8.91
CA GLY A 139 -3.74 -11.78 8.93
C GLY A 139 -3.00 -10.66 8.17
N ALA A 140 -3.70 -9.65 7.64
CA ALA A 140 -3.10 -8.57 6.88
C ALA A 140 -2.15 -7.71 7.72
N ALA A 141 -1.07 -7.26 7.11
CA ALA A 141 -0.23 -6.22 7.69
C ALA A 141 -0.99 -4.88 7.70
N ILE A 142 -1.04 -4.22 8.86
CA ILE A 142 -1.65 -2.89 8.98
C ILE A 142 -0.58 -1.83 8.84
N THR A 143 -0.80 -0.87 7.95
CA THR A 143 0.06 0.27 7.71
C THR A 143 -0.71 1.56 7.95
N GLU A 144 -0.39 2.24 9.04
CA GLU A 144 -0.95 3.56 9.31
C GLU A 144 -0.21 4.62 8.49
N ARG A 145 -0.96 5.57 7.94
CA ARG A 145 -0.45 6.68 7.13
C ARG A 145 -1.01 8.00 7.61
N PRO A 146 -0.24 9.09 7.54
CA PRO A 146 -0.72 10.42 7.88
C PRO A 146 -2.05 10.73 7.22
N GLY A 147 -2.95 11.39 7.94
CA GLY A 147 -4.33 11.65 7.48
C GLY A 147 -4.42 12.39 6.13
N TRP A 148 -3.37 13.13 5.73
CA TRP A 148 -3.34 13.81 4.44
C TRP A 148 -3.29 12.85 3.23
N TYR A 149 -2.87 11.59 3.40
CA TYR A 149 -3.00 10.53 2.36
C TYR A 149 -4.45 10.32 1.95
N PHE A 150 -5.37 10.55 2.90
CA PHE A 150 -6.81 10.37 2.74
C PHE A 150 -7.54 11.70 2.53
N ASP A 151 -6.83 12.79 2.20
CA ASP A 151 -7.47 14.06 1.87
C ASP A 151 -8.20 13.98 0.54
N LEU A 152 -9.48 14.41 0.54
CA LEU A 152 -10.36 14.26 -0.62
C LEU A 152 -9.86 15.03 -1.84
N PHE A 153 -9.38 16.25 -1.64
CA PHE A 153 -8.93 17.09 -2.76
C PHE A 153 -7.66 16.52 -3.38
N THR A 154 -6.66 16.25 -2.55
CA THR A 154 -5.37 15.68 -2.99
C THR A 154 -5.55 14.32 -3.65
N ALA A 155 -6.39 13.46 -3.07
CA ALA A 155 -6.71 12.15 -3.61
C ALA A 155 -7.37 12.24 -4.99
N ARG A 156 -8.36 13.15 -5.15
CA ARG A 156 -9.02 13.38 -6.43
C ARG A 156 -8.05 13.85 -7.51
N GLU A 157 -7.23 14.87 -7.23
CA GLU A 157 -6.25 15.40 -8.18
C GLU A 157 -5.27 14.29 -8.61
N LYS A 158 -4.84 13.46 -7.67
CA LYS A 158 -3.95 12.35 -7.94
C LYS A 158 -4.58 11.29 -8.86
N LEU A 159 -5.82 10.91 -8.60
CA LEU A 159 -6.57 9.97 -9.44
C LEU A 159 -6.78 10.53 -10.85
N LEU A 160 -7.20 11.80 -10.99
CA LEU A 160 -7.38 12.45 -12.28
C LEU A 160 -6.08 12.46 -13.10
N LYS A 161 -4.96 12.79 -12.45
CA LYS A 161 -3.63 12.79 -13.07
C LYS A 161 -3.21 11.38 -13.47
N HIS A 162 -3.39 10.40 -12.60
CA HIS A 162 -3.00 9.01 -12.85
C HIS A 162 -3.75 8.39 -14.03
N PHE A 163 -5.07 8.57 -14.09
CA PHE A 163 -5.90 8.03 -15.18
C PHE A 163 -5.97 8.94 -16.41
N GLY A 164 -5.28 10.10 -16.41
CA GLY A 164 -5.26 11.03 -17.55
C GLY A 164 -6.64 11.57 -17.92
N THR A 165 -7.55 11.74 -16.95
CA THR A 165 -8.93 12.16 -17.15
C THR A 165 -9.26 13.48 -16.46
N GLN A 166 -10.29 14.19 -16.94
CA GLN A 166 -10.75 15.43 -16.32
C GLN A 166 -11.83 15.20 -15.24
N THR A 167 -12.51 14.05 -15.28
CA THR A 167 -13.54 13.69 -14.29
C THR A 167 -13.46 12.21 -13.95
N LEU A 168 -13.93 11.83 -12.76
CA LEU A 168 -14.04 10.43 -12.34
C LEU A 168 -15.42 9.83 -12.63
N GLU A 169 -16.32 10.61 -13.22
CA GLU A 169 -17.71 10.18 -13.52
C GLU A 169 -17.77 9.01 -14.51
N GLY A 170 -16.80 8.94 -15.43
CA GLY A 170 -16.65 7.82 -16.37
C GLY A 170 -16.40 6.47 -15.69
N PHE A 171 -15.92 6.49 -14.45
CA PHE A 171 -15.72 5.31 -13.59
C PHE A 171 -16.91 5.09 -12.62
N GLY A 172 -18.00 5.84 -12.76
CA GLY A 172 -19.14 5.79 -11.84
C GLY A 172 -18.90 6.50 -10.50
N ILE A 173 -17.84 7.29 -10.39
CA ILE A 173 -17.40 7.94 -9.15
C ILE A 173 -17.90 9.39 -9.10
N GLY A 174 -18.87 9.67 -8.23
CA GLY A 174 -19.38 11.00 -7.97
C GLY A 174 -18.42 11.89 -7.16
N ARG A 175 -18.81 13.18 -6.99
CA ARG A 175 -17.95 14.16 -6.30
C ARG A 175 -17.72 13.86 -4.82
N GLU A 176 -18.73 13.32 -4.14
CA GLU A 176 -18.72 13.03 -2.69
C GLU A 176 -18.46 11.56 -2.38
N PHE A 177 -18.02 10.80 -3.37
CA PHE A 177 -17.73 9.38 -3.18
C PHE A 177 -16.55 9.18 -2.23
N GLU A 178 -16.79 8.55 -1.07
CA GLU A 178 -15.78 8.38 -0.01
C GLU A 178 -14.59 7.52 -0.48
N GLY A 179 -14.84 6.63 -1.42
CA GLY A 179 -13.82 5.77 -2.02
C GLY A 179 -12.67 6.52 -2.70
N ILE A 180 -12.85 7.78 -3.09
CA ILE A 180 -11.79 8.64 -3.62
C ILE A 180 -10.62 8.72 -2.62
N ARG A 181 -10.92 8.87 -1.33
CA ARG A 181 -9.90 8.97 -0.27
C ARG A 181 -9.08 7.69 -0.16
N ALA A 182 -9.75 6.55 -0.12
CA ALA A 182 -9.08 5.25 -0.04
C ALA A 182 -8.25 4.96 -1.29
N ALA A 183 -8.79 5.22 -2.49
CA ALA A 183 -8.09 5.04 -3.76
C ALA A 183 -6.88 5.97 -3.89
N GLY A 184 -7.03 7.25 -3.50
CA GLY A 184 -5.93 8.20 -3.49
C GLY A 184 -4.80 7.80 -2.52
N ALA A 185 -5.16 7.26 -1.35
CA ALA A 185 -4.18 6.78 -0.39
C ALA A 185 -3.34 5.61 -0.94
N ILE A 186 -3.95 4.70 -1.71
CA ILE A 186 -3.23 3.64 -2.40
C ILE A 186 -2.22 4.24 -3.38
N LEU A 187 -2.63 5.14 -4.28
CA LEU A 187 -1.72 5.74 -5.26
C LEU A 187 -0.58 6.52 -4.60
N GLU A 188 -0.86 7.23 -3.48
CA GLU A 188 0.18 7.93 -2.73
C GLU A 188 1.21 6.96 -2.16
N TYR A 189 0.73 5.87 -1.59
CA TYR A 189 1.58 4.83 -1.03
C TYR A 189 2.42 4.11 -2.09
N LEU A 190 1.84 3.86 -3.25
CA LEU A 190 2.56 3.24 -4.36
C LEU A 190 3.65 4.15 -4.93
N ASP A 191 3.39 5.45 -5.09
CA ASP A 191 4.40 6.42 -5.52
C ASP A 191 5.59 6.49 -4.54
N GLU A 192 5.31 6.43 -3.23
CA GLU A 192 6.34 6.43 -2.20
C GLU A 192 7.19 5.15 -2.22
N THR A 193 6.55 4.00 -2.41
CA THR A 193 7.21 2.70 -2.26
C THR A 193 7.84 2.19 -3.54
N GLN A 194 7.26 2.46 -4.70
CA GLN A 194 7.69 1.86 -5.96
C GLN A 194 8.62 2.74 -6.80
N LYS A 195 8.79 4.00 -6.56
CA LYS A 195 9.68 4.94 -7.30
C LYS A 195 9.81 4.72 -8.83
N THR A 196 9.07 3.78 -9.40
CA THR A 196 8.98 3.45 -10.82
C THR A 196 7.62 3.81 -11.37
N ALA A 197 7.52 4.05 -12.68
CA ALA A 197 6.24 4.41 -13.30
C ALA A 197 5.20 3.29 -13.14
N LEU A 198 4.04 3.63 -12.58
CA LEU A 198 2.90 2.74 -12.32
C LEU A 198 1.84 2.86 -13.43
N ASN A 199 2.26 2.98 -14.68
CA ASN A 199 1.37 3.25 -15.81
C ASN A 199 0.44 2.08 -16.18
N HIS A 200 0.59 0.94 -15.53
CA HIS A 200 -0.19 -0.27 -15.78
C HIS A 200 -1.36 -0.49 -14.80
N ILE A 201 -1.46 0.36 -13.77
CA ILE A 201 -2.54 0.35 -12.77
C ILE A 201 -3.67 1.27 -13.19
#